data_f578eafe35e578b3635c6a3ed92ce36e
#
_entry.id   f578eafe35e578b3635c6a3ed92ce36e
#
_cell.length_a   1.000
_cell.length_b   1.000
_cell.length_c   1.000
_cell.angle_alpha   90.00
_cell.angle_beta   90.00
_cell.angle_gamma   90.00
#
_symmetry.space_group_name_H-M   'P 1'
#
loop_
_entity.id
_entity.type
_entity.pdbx_description
1 polymer ?
#
loop_
_entity_poly.entity_id
_entity_poly.type
_entity_poly.pdbx_seq_one_letter_code
_entity_poly.pdbx_strand_id
1 'polypeptide(L)'
;MSFHFNPVIVKTALLLVCSNLFMTFAWYGHLKNMSSKPWWIAALVSWGIALFEYLIQVPANRIGFQALSLAQLKIMQEVITLSVFVPFSILYMKEGFKLDFIWAGLCLVGAVYFMFRS
;
A
#
# COMPACT_ATOMS: atom_id res chain seq x y z
N MET A 1 -2.47 4.29 25.88
CA MET A 1 -3.14 3.54 24.82
C MET A 1 -2.76 2.08 24.93
N SER A 2 -3.73 1.24 25.09
CA SER A 2 -3.47 -0.20 25.02
C SER A 2 -3.72 -0.67 23.58
N PHE A 3 -2.69 -1.25 23.00
CA PHE A 3 -2.80 -1.82 21.67
C PHE A 3 -3.25 -3.27 21.81
N HIS A 4 -4.49 -3.52 21.48
CA HIS A 4 -5.02 -4.87 21.51
C HIS A 4 -4.89 -5.49 20.12
N PHE A 5 -4.46 -6.75 20.11
CA PHE A 5 -4.34 -7.51 18.89
C PHE A 5 -5.74 -7.91 18.43
N ASN A 6 -6.30 -7.09 17.55
CA ASN A 6 -7.67 -7.25 17.07
C ASN A 6 -7.67 -8.03 15.77
N PRO A 7 -8.40 -9.19 15.68
CA PRO A 7 -8.45 -9.94 14.42
C PRO A 7 -8.96 -9.13 13.24
N VAL A 8 -9.85 -8.17 13.47
CA VAL A 8 -10.36 -7.30 12.40
C VAL A 8 -9.22 -6.45 11.84
N ILE A 9 -8.37 -5.89 12.70
CA ILE A 9 -7.23 -5.08 12.27
C ILE A 9 -6.24 -5.93 11.48
N VAL A 10 -5.94 -7.13 11.96
CA VAL A 10 -5.01 -8.03 11.28
C VAL A 10 -5.54 -8.43 9.91
N LYS A 11 -6.82 -8.80 9.82
CA LYS A 11 -7.45 -9.17 8.56
C LYS A 11 -7.43 -8.00 7.58
N THR A 12 -7.75 -6.81 8.06
CA THR A 12 -7.71 -5.59 7.25
C THR A 12 -6.30 -5.34 6.73
N ALA A 13 -5.29 -5.44 7.60
CA ALA A 13 -3.91 -5.21 7.21
C ALA A 13 -3.45 -6.21 6.14
N LEU A 14 -3.79 -7.49 6.30
CA LEU A 14 -3.42 -8.51 5.31
C LEU A 14 -4.08 -8.24 3.96
N LEU A 15 -5.36 -7.89 3.96
CA LEU A 15 -6.07 -7.56 2.72
C LEU A 15 -5.47 -6.31 2.06
N LEU A 16 -5.09 -5.31 2.86
CA LEU A 16 -4.47 -4.11 2.32
C LEU A 16 -3.08 -4.38 1.76
N VAL A 17 -2.32 -5.29 2.36
CA VAL A 17 -1.02 -5.71 1.81
C VAL A 17 -1.23 -6.34 0.43
N CYS A 18 -2.18 -7.27 0.30
CA CYS A 18 -2.48 -7.89 -0.99
C CYS A 18 -2.93 -6.84 -2.01
N SER A 19 -3.82 -5.95 -1.61
CA SER A 19 -4.31 -4.86 -2.46
C SER A 19 -3.16 -3.99 -2.94
N ASN A 20 -2.24 -3.64 -2.05
CA ASN A 20 -1.10 -2.78 -2.41
C ASN A 20 -0.11 -3.47 -3.33
N LEU A 21 0.05 -4.79 -3.23
CA LEU A 21 0.88 -5.51 -4.18
C LEU A 21 0.33 -5.35 -5.61
N PHE A 22 -0.97 -5.55 -5.78
CA PHE A 22 -1.59 -5.36 -7.09
C PHE A 22 -1.48 -3.91 -7.55
N MET A 23 -1.76 -2.97 -6.65
CA MET A 23 -1.76 -1.56 -7.02
C MET A 23 -0.36 -1.04 -7.33
N THR A 24 0.66 -1.53 -6.63
CA THR A 24 2.04 -1.17 -6.92
C THR A 24 2.43 -1.60 -8.33
N PHE A 25 2.03 -2.80 -8.74
CA PHE A 25 2.23 -3.24 -10.11
C PHE A 25 1.44 -2.41 -11.11
N ALA A 26 0.21 -2.02 -10.76
CA ALA A 26 -0.61 -1.17 -11.63
C ALA A 26 0.04 0.19 -11.84
N TRP A 27 0.60 0.78 -10.77
CA TRP A 27 1.21 2.11 -10.86
C TRP A 27 2.57 2.10 -11.59
N TYR A 28 3.39 1.08 -11.33
CA TYR A 28 4.81 1.16 -11.71
C TYR A 28 5.29 0.02 -12.60
N GLY A 29 4.57 -1.11 -12.65
CA GLY A 29 5.01 -2.26 -13.44
C GLY A 29 5.13 -1.93 -14.93
N HIS A 30 4.24 -1.08 -15.45
CA HIS A 30 4.27 -0.68 -16.85
C HIS A 30 5.53 0.12 -17.19
N LEU A 31 6.13 0.79 -16.21
CA LEU A 31 7.37 1.54 -16.45
C LEU A 31 8.52 0.63 -16.85
N LYS A 32 8.53 -0.60 -16.32
CA LYS A 32 9.58 -1.56 -16.62
C LYS A 32 9.22 -2.42 -17.82
N ASN A 33 7.99 -2.95 -17.85
CA ASN A 33 7.62 -4.00 -18.79
C ASN A 33 6.98 -3.47 -20.07
N MET A 34 6.44 -2.26 -20.03
CA MET A 34 5.69 -1.70 -21.15
C MET A 34 6.20 -0.31 -21.56
N SER A 35 7.46 -0.01 -21.24
CA SER A 35 8.05 1.30 -21.56
C SER A 35 8.14 1.56 -23.06
N SER A 36 8.20 0.49 -23.88
CA SER A 36 8.24 0.59 -25.34
C SER A 36 6.85 0.62 -25.97
N LYS A 37 5.79 0.46 -25.17
CA LYS A 37 4.42 0.42 -25.67
C LYS A 37 3.77 1.80 -25.56
N PRO A 38 2.73 2.09 -26.38
CA PRO A 38 1.98 3.33 -26.22
C PRO A 38 1.39 3.46 -24.81
N TRP A 39 1.27 4.70 -24.33
CA TRP A 39 0.78 4.96 -22.98
C TRP A 39 -0.62 4.38 -22.73
N TRP A 40 -1.47 4.36 -23.77
CA TRP A 40 -2.85 3.91 -23.60
C TRP A 40 -2.93 2.39 -23.40
N ILE A 41 -2.00 1.62 -23.96
CA ILE A 41 -1.91 0.17 -23.70
C ILE A 41 -1.48 -0.05 -22.25
N ALA A 42 -0.47 0.70 -21.78
CA ALA A 42 -0.04 0.62 -20.40
C ALA A 42 -1.19 0.98 -19.45
N ALA A 43 -1.97 2.01 -19.79
CA ALA A 43 -3.10 2.42 -18.99
C ALA A 43 -4.16 1.33 -18.90
N LEU A 44 -4.47 0.66 -20.02
CA LEU A 44 -5.46 -0.42 -20.04
C LEU A 44 -5.03 -1.62 -19.19
N VAL A 45 -3.76 -2.01 -19.33
CA VAL A 45 -3.22 -3.13 -18.54
C VAL A 45 -3.22 -2.79 -17.06
N SER A 46 -2.77 -1.59 -16.70
CA SER A 46 -2.76 -1.13 -15.32
C SER A 46 -4.16 -1.02 -14.76
N TRP A 47 -5.12 -0.58 -15.56
CA TRP A 47 -6.52 -0.52 -15.15
C TRP A 47 -7.05 -1.91 -14.82
N GLY A 48 -6.71 -2.92 -15.62
CA GLY A 48 -7.11 -4.30 -15.34
C GLY A 48 -6.54 -4.80 -14.02
N ILE A 49 -5.27 -4.48 -13.74
CA ILE A 49 -4.64 -4.84 -12.46
C ILE A 49 -5.34 -4.09 -11.33
N ALA A 50 -5.64 -2.80 -11.51
CA ALA A 50 -6.30 -1.99 -10.50
C ALA A 50 -7.72 -2.50 -10.20
N LEU A 51 -8.38 -3.10 -11.17
CA LEU A 51 -9.70 -3.70 -10.95
C LEU A 51 -9.62 -4.80 -9.91
N PHE A 52 -8.64 -5.70 -10.02
CA PHE A 52 -8.44 -6.75 -9.03
C PHE A 52 -8.08 -6.17 -7.68
N GLU A 53 -7.21 -5.15 -7.66
CA GLU A 53 -6.86 -4.45 -6.43
C GLU A 53 -8.09 -3.88 -5.74
N TYR A 54 -8.96 -3.24 -6.49
CA TYR A 54 -10.15 -2.60 -5.95
C TYR A 54 -11.11 -3.62 -5.35
N LEU A 55 -11.21 -4.80 -5.97
CA LEU A 55 -12.05 -5.89 -5.44
C LEU A 55 -11.55 -6.38 -4.07
N ILE A 56 -10.27 -6.17 -3.77
CA ILE A 56 -9.69 -6.50 -2.47
C ILE A 56 -9.79 -5.30 -1.53
N GLN A 57 -9.52 -4.10 -2.03
CA GLN A 57 -9.45 -2.89 -1.20
C GLN A 57 -10.80 -2.50 -0.62
N VAL A 58 -11.86 -2.57 -1.39
CA VAL A 58 -13.18 -2.15 -0.91
C VAL A 58 -13.63 -3.00 0.28
N PRO A 59 -13.58 -4.36 0.22
CA PRO A 59 -13.87 -5.16 1.40
C PRO A 59 -12.93 -4.86 2.57
N ALA A 60 -11.64 -4.65 2.29
CA ALA A 60 -10.66 -4.35 3.34
C ALA A 60 -11.03 -3.09 4.09
N ASN A 61 -11.38 -2.03 3.37
CA ASN A 61 -11.77 -0.76 3.97
C ASN A 61 -13.07 -0.89 4.78
N ARG A 62 -14.03 -1.65 4.28
CA ARG A 62 -15.30 -1.84 4.97
C ARG A 62 -15.12 -2.64 6.24
N ILE A 63 -14.28 -3.67 6.20
CA ILE A 63 -13.96 -4.46 7.39
C ILE A 63 -13.17 -3.61 8.41
N GLY A 64 -12.17 -2.88 7.93
CA GLY A 64 -11.33 -2.07 8.79
C GLY A 64 -12.07 -0.92 9.46
N PHE A 65 -13.06 -0.36 8.79
CA PHE A 65 -13.82 0.76 9.34
C PHE A 65 -14.67 0.35 10.53
N GLN A 66 -14.86 -0.95 10.74
CA GLN A 66 -15.55 -1.45 11.93
C GLN A 66 -14.70 -1.29 13.19
N ALA A 67 -13.38 -1.27 13.05
CA ALA A 67 -12.46 -1.24 14.19
C ALA A 67 -11.61 0.03 14.25
N LEU A 68 -11.44 0.73 13.13
CA LEU A 68 -10.55 1.88 13.01
C LEU A 68 -11.30 3.10 12.52
N SER A 69 -10.84 4.28 12.94
CA SER A 69 -11.36 5.52 12.36
C SER A 69 -10.86 5.66 10.92
N LEU A 70 -11.47 6.57 10.16
CA LEU A 70 -11.06 6.82 8.78
C LEU A 70 -9.60 7.28 8.71
N ALA A 71 -9.18 8.17 9.62
CA ALA A 71 -7.80 8.65 9.64
C ALA A 71 -6.82 7.54 9.98
N GLN A 72 -7.15 6.68 10.95
CA GLN A 72 -6.31 5.55 11.30
C GLN A 72 -6.17 4.57 10.14
N LEU A 73 -7.28 4.33 9.44
CA LEU A 73 -7.29 3.43 8.29
C LEU A 73 -6.40 3.99 7.17
N LYS A 74 -6.46 5.28 6.92
CA LYS A 74 -5.66 5.93 5.90
C LYS A 74 -4.17 5.87 6.22
N ILE A 75 -3.80 6.15 7.48
CA ILE A 75 -2.39 6.08 7.89
C ILE A 75 -1.87 4.66 7.80
N MET A 76 -2.69 3.67 8.18
CA MET A 76 -2.29 2.27 8.02
C MET A 76 -2.04 1.93 6.56
N GLN A 77 -2.86 2.42 5.65
CA GLN A 77 -2.67 2.21 4.22
C GLN A 77 -1.36 2.82 3.73
N GLU A 78 -1.02 4.03 4.21
CA GLU A 78 0.23 4.68 3.81
C GLU A 78 1.46 3.90 4.28
N VAL A 79 1.45 3.39 5.52
CA VAL A 79 2.53 2.56 6.02
C VAL A 79 2.68 1.30 5.19
N ILE A 80 1.57 0.65 4.88
CA ILE A 80 1.57 -0.57 4.06
C ILE A 80 2.07 -0.26 2.66
N THR A 81 1.62 0.85 2.08
CA THR A 81 2.04 1.27 0.74
C THR A 81 3.55 1.43 0.67
N LEU A 82 4.14 2.13 1.63
CA LEU A 82 5.59 2.30 1.65
C LEU A 82 6.31 0.97 1.90
N SER A 83 5.77 0.14 2.79
CA SER A 83 6.37 -1.16 3.11
C SER A 83 6.37 -2.11 1.92
N VAL A 84 5.38 -2.00 1.05
CA VAL A 84 5.32 -2.78 -0.20
C VAL A 84 6.20 -2.13 -1.26
N PHE A 85 6.20 -0.81 -1.34
CA PHE A 85 6.91 -0.07 -2.38
C PHE A 85 8.42 -0.25 -2.29
N VAL A 86 9.00 -0.19 -1.09
CA VAL A 86 10.46 -0.25 -0.94
C VAL A 86 11.03 -1.57 -1.46
N PRO A 87 10.53 -2.75 -1.03
CA PRO A 87 11.00 -4.00 -1.63
C PRO A 87 10.73 -4.09 -3.13
N PHE A 88 9.58 -3.60 -3.59
CA PHE A 88 9.25 -3.60 -5.00
C PHE A 88 10.25 -2.79 -5.80
N SER A 89 10.59 -1.58 -5.36
CA SER A 89 11.51 -0.73 -6.08
C SER A 89 12.92 -1.31 -6.14
N ILE A 90 13.35 -1.96 -5.06
CA ILE A 90 14.69 -2.56 -5.00
C ILE A 90 14.77 -3.84 -5.82
N LEU A 91 13.79 -4.74 -5.65
CA LEU A 91 13.86 -6.08 -6.22
C LEU A 91 13.32 -6.15 -7.65
N TYR A 92 12.20 -5.49 -7.92
CA TYR A 92 11.55 -5.57 -9.23
C TYR A 92 12.04 -4.49 -10.18
N MET A 93 12.07 -3.24 -9.73
CA MET A 93 12.52 -2.12 -10.56
C MET A 93 14.04 -1.98 -10.55
N LYS A 94 14.72 -2.69 -9.65
CA LYS A 94 16.18 -2.69 -9.51
C LYS A 94 16.74 -1.30 -9.23
N GLU A 95 15.99 -0.50 -8.48
CA GLU A 95 16.44 0.78 -7.98
C GLU A 95 17.36 0.56 -6.78
N GLY A 96 18.32 1.48 -6.56
CA GLY A 96 19.19 1.40 -5.41
C GLY A 96 18.47 1.77 -4.12
N PHE A 97 18.90 1.16 -3.02
CA PHE A 97 18.40 1.54 -1.69
C PHE A 97 18.91 2.93 -1.34
N LYS A 98 18.02 3.79 -0.89
CA LYS A 98 18.36 5.16 -0.50
C LYS A 98 18.14 5.35 0.98
N LEU A 99 19.05 6.11 1.62
CA LEU A 99 18.90 6.44 3.02
C LEU A 99 17.61 7.19 3.30
N ASP A 100 17.12 7.94 2.33
CA ASP A 100 15.85 8.66 2.47
C ASP A 100 14.66 7.73 2.70
N PHE A 101 14.74 6.46 2.28
CA PHE A 101 13.70 5.49 2.60
C PHE A 101 13.59 5.26 4.11
N ILE A 102 14.73 5.26 4.81
CA ILE A 102 14.76 5.11 6.27
C ILE A 102 14.13 6.34 6.92
N TRP A 103 14.47 7.53 6.46
CA TRP A 103 13.89 8.76 7.01
C TRP A 103 12.40 8.85 6.78
N ALA A 104 11.94 8.49 5.58
CA ALA A 104 10.51 8.46 5.28
C ALA A 104 9.78 7.45 6.16
N GLY A 105 10.37 6.27 6.37
CA GLY A 105 9.80 5.26 7.24
C GLY A 105 9.67 5.74 8.68
N LEU A 106 10.70 6.45 9.18
CA LEU A 106 10.65 7.01 10.52
C LEU A 106 9.55 8.07 10.65
N CYS A 107 9.35 8.89 9.63
CA CYS A 107 8.26 9.86 9.63
C CYS A 107 6.90 9.16 9.66
N LEU A 108 6.73 8.06 8.94
CA LEU A 108 5.49 7.28 8.97
C LEU A 108 5.27 6.62 10.32
N VAL A 109 6.32 6.15 10.98
CA VAL A 109 6.21 5.61 12.34
C VAL A 109 5.69 6.70 13.28
N GLY A 110 6.21 7.93 13.13
CA GLY A 110 5.69 9.06 13.89
C GLY A 110 4.22 9.34 13.60
N ALA A 111 3.82 9.27 12.33
CA ALA A 111 2.43 9.46 11.94
C ALA A 111 1.51 8.40 12.57
N VAL A 112 1.94 7.14 12.56
CA VAL A 112 1.19 6.05 13.19
C VAL A 112 1.02 6.33 14.68
N TYR A 113 2.10 6.73 15.35
CA TYR A 113 2.06 7.05 16.77
C TYR A 113 0.99 8.08 17.08
N PHE A 114 0.96 9.18 16.32
CA PHE A 114 0.01 10.25 16.58
C PHE A 114 -1.43 9.86 16.24
N MET A 115 -1.63 9.07 15.18
CA MET A 115 -2.97 8.65 14.78
C MET A 115 -3.59 7.63 15.74
N PHE A 116 -2.78 6.76 16.33
CA PHE A 116 -3.29 5.72 17.22
C PHE A 116 -3.19 6.09 18.70
N ARG A 117 -2.63 7.24 18.98
CA ARG A 117 -2.49 7.74 20.35
C ARG A 117 -3.79 8.32 20.90
N SER A 118 -4.62 8.90 20.04
CA SER A 118 -5.86 9.57 20.46
C SER A 118 -7.06 8.67 20.41
#